data_7e8a7b7be4c5d61490c4622aa654459d
#
_entry.id   7e8a7b7be4c5d61490c4622aa654459d
#
_cell.length_a   1.000
_cell.length_b   1.000
_cell.length_c   1.000
_cell.angle_alpha   90.00
_cell.angle_beta   90.00
_cell.angle_gamma   90.00
#
_symmetry.space_group_name_H-M   'P 1'
#
loop_
_entity.id
_entity.type
_entity.pdbx_description
1 polymer ?
#
loop_
_entity_poly.entity_id
_entity_poly.type
_entity_poly.pdbx_seq_one_letter_code
_entity_poly.pdbx_strand_id
1 'polypeptide(L)'
;MLQRAELFTRRRSFQRQALAGKTVALVFQKPSMRTRVAFEVAVLQLGGAVVSLGQDDIQLGQREPIKDVARVLSRYVDGIVVRTFAHRDAEEFARYATCPVINGLSDWAHPCQALADLFTIQQAFGRLHGVRVGYVGDGNNVLHSLLEGCVFAHRIFLRLREECKDKGLPMAVENCAKR
;
A
#
# COMPACT_ATOMS: atom_id res chain seq x y z
N MET A 1 4.23 -12.06 3.75
CA MET A 1 3.16 -11.55 2.86
C MET A 1 3.18 -12.22 1.49
N LEU A 2 4.27 -12.21 0.73
CA LEU A 2 4.31 -12.74 -0.64
C LEU A 2 3.97 -14.24 -0.75
N GLN A 3 4.40 -15.09 0.18
CA GLN A 3 4.01 -16.49 0.22
C GLN A 3 2.49 -16.69 0.36
N ARG A 4 1.83 -15.84 1.17
CA ARG A 4 0.36 -15.86 1.27
C ARG A 4 -0.30 -15.40 -0.02
N ALA A 5 0.22 -14.36 -0.67
CA ALA A 5 -0.27 -13.91 -1.98
C ALA A 5 -0.20 -15.04 -3.02
N GLU A 6 0.88 -15.81 -3.04
CA GLU A 6 1.02 -16.97 -3.91
C GLU A 6 -0.03 -18.06 -3.63
N LEU A 7 -0.30 -18.34 -2.36
CA LEU A 7 -1.36 -19.29 -1.96
C LEU A 7 -2.75 -18.84 -2.42
N PHE A 8 -3.05 -17.54 -2.30
CA PHE A 8 -4.31 -16.97 -2.80
C PHE A 8 -4.44 -17.08 -4.33
N THR A 9 -3.35 -16.89 -5.06
CA THR A 9 -3.35 -16.99 -6.52
C THR A 9 -3.56 -18.45 -6.97
N ARG A 10 -2.91 -19.40 -6.31
CA ARG A 10 -2.97 -20.83 -6.67
C ARG A 10 -4.25 -21.51 -6.18
N ARG A 11 -4.80 -21.10 -5.04
CA ARG A 11 -5.97 -21.71 -4.42
C ARG A 11 -7.02 -20.65 -4.09
N ARG A 12 -7.91 -20.37 -5.04
CA ARG A 12 -9.02 -19.42 -4.84
C ARG A 12 -9.94 -19.75 -3.64
N SER A 13 -9.88 -20.98 -3.12
CA SER A 13 -10.62 -21.39 -1.93
C SER A 13 -9.85 -21.21 -0.61
N PHE A 14 -8.56 -20.81 -0.70
CA PHE A 14 -7.72 -20.66 0.48
C PHE A 14 -8.17 -19.46 1.30
N GLN A 15 -8.51 -19.71 2.56
CA GLN A 15 -8.91 -18.70 3.56
C GLN A 15 -10.11 -17.81 3.18
N ARG A 16 -11.10 -18.32 2.45
CA ARG A 16 -12.35 -17.58 2.15
C ARG A 16 -13.07 -17.02 3.38
N GLN A 17 -12.70 -17.43 4.57
CA GLN A 17 -13.27 -17.02 5.85
C GLN A 17 -12.26 -16.31 6.76
N ALA A 18 -11.13 -15.84 6.20
CA ALA A 18 -10.08 -15.18 7.00
C ALA A 18 -10.57 -13.88 7.67
N LEU A 19 -11.59 -13.24 7.09
CA LEU A 19 -12.24 -12.04 7.62
C LEU A 19 -13.70 -12.28 8.01
N ALA A 20 -14.09 -13.55 8.27
CA ALA A 20 -15.45 -13.85 8.71
C ALA A 20 -15.79 -13.08 10.00
N GLY A 21 -16.94 -12.37 9.98
CA GLY A 21 -17.38 -11.52 11.08
C GLY A 21 -16.57 -10.24 11.28
N LYS A 22 -15.65 -9.91 10.35
CA LYS A 22 -14.83 -8.71 10.37
C LYS A 22 -15.34 -7.66 9.39
N THR A 23 -15.25 -6.40 9.79
CA THR A 23 -15.60 -5.25 8.95
C THR A 23 -14.37 -4.42 8.67
N VAL A 24 -14.16 -4.03 7.43
CA VAL A 24 -13.06 -3.14 7.02
C VAL A 24 -13.62 -1.85 6.46
N ALA A 25 -13.17 -0.71 6.98
CA ALA A 25 -13.49 0.59 6.41
C ALA A 25 -12.50 0.97 5.31
N LEU A 26 -13.02 1.48 4.20
CA LEU A 26 -12.24 2.08 3.13
C LEU A 26 -12.46 3.60 3.14
N VAL A 27 -11.45 4.35 3.55
CA VAL A 27 -11.47 5.81 3.66
C VAL A 27 -10.66 6.42 2.52
N PHE A 28 -11.35 6.99 1.53
CA PHE A 28 -10.73 7.47 0.30
C PHE A 28 -10.93 8.97 0.12
N GLN A 29 -9.90 9.78 0.39
CA GLN A 29 -9.88 11.21 0.03
C GLN A 29 -9.70 11.42 -1.48
N LYS A 30 -8.96 10.53 -2.15
CA LYS A 30 -8.74 10.59 -3.60
C LYS A 30 -9.61 9.58 -4.33
N PRO A 31 -10.30 9.97 -5.40
CA PRO A 31 -11.01 9.01 -6.26
C PRO A 31 -10.07 7.92 -6.76
N SER A 32 -10.50 6.69 -6.67
CA SER A 32 -9.73 5.55 -7.18
C SER A 32 -10.63 4.35 -7.40
N MET A 33 -11.01 4.12 -8.64
CA MET A 33 -11.81 2.97 -9.01
C MET A 33 -11.06 1.65 -8.73
N ARG A 34 -9.86 1.49 -9.30
CA ARG A 34 -9.11 0.22 -9.23
C ARG A 34 -8.78 -0.20 -7.81
N THR A 35 -8.23 0.71 -7.01
CA THR A 35 -7.83 0.41 -5.62
C THR A 35 -9.06 0.13 -4.75
N ARG A 36 -10.12 0.92 -4.89
CA ARG A 36 -11.35 0.75 -4.13
C ARG A 36 -11.97 -0.62 -4.41
N VAL A 37 -12.22 -0.93 -5.70
CA VAL A 37 -12.80 -2.21 -6.11
C VAL A 37 -11.92 -3.39 -5.68
N ALA A 38 -10.58 -3.27 -5.79
CA ALA A 38 -9.67 -4.33 -5.38
C ALA A 38 -9.78 -4.64 -3.88
N PHE A 39 -9.82 -3.62 -3.01
CA PHE A 39 -10.00 -3.82 -1.58
C PHE A 39 -11.40 -4.33 -1.23
N GLU A 40 -12.46 -3.77 -1.83
CA GLU A 40 -13.83 -4.22 -1.61
C GLU A 40 -13.97 -5.71 -1.94
N VAL A 41 -13.56 -6.10 -3.14
CA VAL A 41 -13.63 -7.49 -3.60
C VAL A 41 -12.76 -8.40 -2.74
N ALA A 42 -11.55 -7.97 -2.37
CA ALA A 42 -10.66 -8.78 -1.53
C ALA A 42 -11.27 -9.06 -0.15
N VAL A 43 -11.83 -8.05 0.51
CA VAL A 43 -12.49 -8.22 1.82
C VAL A 43 -13.70 -9.15 1.71
N LEU A 44 -14.55 -8.96 0.71
CA LEU A 44 -15.72 -9.81 0.46
C LEU A 44 -15.32 -11.27 0.17
N GLN A 45 -14.29 -11.49 -0.65
CA GLN A 45 -13.79 -12.85 -0.96
C GLN A 45 -13.18 -13.54 0.26
N LEU A 46 -12.69 -12.77 1.25
CA LEU A 46 -12.19 -13.27 2.52
C LEU A 46 -13.30 -13.46 3.57
N GLY A 47 -14.56 -13.24 3.21
CA GLY A 47 -15.73 -13.42 4.08
C GLY A 47 -16.02 -12.26 5.02
N GLY A 48 -15.39 -11.11 4.82
CA GLY A 48 -15.61 -9.88 5.59
C GLY A 48 -16.68 -8.98 5.01
N ALA A 49 -16.98 -7.89 5.71
CA ALA A 49 -17.83 -6.80 5.29
C ALA A 49 -17.01 -5.53 5.01
N VAL A 50 -17.55 -4.64 4.17
CA VAL A 50 -16.90 -3.37 3.81
C VAL A 50 -17.82 -2.21 4.12
N VAL A 51 -17.24 -1.15 4.70
CA VAL A 51 -17.84 0.20 4.79
C VAL A 51 -16.98 1.13 3.96
N SER A 52 -17.52 1.68 2.88
CA SER A 52 -16.79 2.55 1.98
C SER A 52 -17.19 3.99 2.19
N LEU A 53 -16.21 4.84 2.47
CA LEU A 53 -16.36 6.24 2.82
C LEU A 53 -15.53 7.09 1.86
N GLY A 54 -16.21 7.87 1.02
CA GLY A 54 -15.61 8.78 0.07
C GLY A 54 -15.30 10.16 0.66
N GLN A 55 -14.78 11.03 -0.19
CA GLN A 55 -14.45 12.40 0.21
C GLN A 55 -15.70 13.18 0.69
N ASP A 56 -16.84 12.98 0.04
CA ASP A 56 -18.08 13.70 0.37
C ASP A 56 -18.69 13.22 1.69
N ASP A 57 -18.42 11.96 2.06
CA ASP A 57 -18.97 11.37 3.29
C ASP A 57 -18.28 11.90 4.55
N ILE A 58 -16.96 12.10 4.51
CA ILE A 58 -16.17 12.40 5.71
C ILE A 58 -15.60 13.82 5.68
N GLN A 59 -15.23 14.35 4.51
CA GLN A 59 -14.49 15.62 4.37
C GLN A 59 -13.31 15.70 5.36
N LEU A 60 -12.49 14.65 5.31
CA LEU A 60 -11.43 14.37 6.25
C LEU A 60 -10.50 15.57 6.48
N GLY A 61 -10.31 15.98 7.74
CA GLY A 61 -9.49 17.12 8.10
C GLY A 61 -10.17 18.49 7.87
N GLN A 62 -11.39 18.51 7.28
CA GLN A 62 -12.18 19.73 7.06
C GLN A 62 -13.39 19.76 8.01
N ARG A 63 -14.25 18.76 7.95
CA ARG A 63 -15.43 18.66 8.82
C ARG A 63 -15.07 18.17 10.22
N GLU A 64 -14.19 17.15 10.28
CA GLU A 64 -13.75 16.58 11.56
C GLU A 64 -12.22 16.38 11.54
N PRO A 65 -11.53 16.55 12.68
CA PRO A 65 -10.12 16.21 12.82
C PRO A 65 -9.87 14.73 12.53
N ILE A 66 -8.79 14.41 11.84
CA ILE A 66 -8.43 13.03 11.48
C ILE A 66 -8.38 12.12 12.72
N LYS A 67 -7.79 12.60 13.80
CA LYS A 67 -7.68 11.88 15.09
C LYS A 67 -9.05 11.43 15.64
N ASP A 68 -10.07 12.23 15.47
CA ASP A 68 -11.40 11.93 16.00
C ASP A 68 -12.12 10.93 15.10
N VAL A 69 -12.03 11.11 13.78
CA VAL A 69 -12.51 10.13 12.80
C VAL A 69 -11.84 8.76 13.02
N ALA A 70 -10.52 8.73 13.21
CA ALA A 70 -9.77 7.49 13.44
C ALA A 70 -10.25 6.77 14.73
N ARG A 71 -10.43 7.52 15.82
CA ARG A 71 -10.90 6.98 17.10
C ARG A 71 -12.34 6.45 17.03
N VAL A 72 -13.23 7.21 16.40
CA VAL A 72 -14.63 6.81 16.24
C VAL A 72 -14.73 5.60 15.32
N LEU A 73 -14.13 5.68 14.13
CA LEU A 73 -14.24 4.63 13.13
C LEU A 73 -13.68 3.30 13.62
N SER A 74 -12.54 3.32 14.33
CA SER A 74 -11.94 2.10 14.89
C SER A 74 -12.75 1.44 16.03
N ARG A 75 -13.84 2.05 16.47
CA ARG A 75 -14.83 1.41 17.38
C ARG A 75 -15.87 0.58 16.63
N TYR A 76 -16.06 0.86 15.34
CA TYR A 76 -17.06 0.19 14.52
C TYR A 76 -16.47 -0.91 13.62
N VAL A 77 -15.17 -0.81 13.28
CA VAL A 77 -14.55 -1.67 12.30
C VAL A 77 -13.28 -2.37 12.85
N ASP A 78 -12.92 -3.49 12.24
CA ASP A 78 -11.76 -4.29 12.63
C ASP A 78 -10.47 -3.90 11.88
N GLY A 79 -10.58 -3.08 10.87
CA GLY A 79 -9.45 -2.57 10.11
C GLY A 79 -9.84 -1.40 9.22
N ILE A 80 -8.88 -0.55 8.90
CA ILE A 80 -9.10 0.64 8.09
C ILE A 80 -8.08 0.68 6.94
N VAL A 81 -8.55 0.90 5.73
CA VAL A 81 -7.69 1.23 4.58
C VAL A 81 -7.85 2.71 4.31
N VAL A 82 -6.76 3.46 4.33
CA VAL A 82 -6.77 4.90 4.05
C VAL A 82 -6.08 5.21 2.73
N ARG A 83 -6.68 6.10 1.95
CA ARG A 83 -6.05 6.70 0.77
C ARG A 83 -6.16 8.20 0.89
N THR A 84 -5.04 8.84 1.20
CA THR A 84 -4.98 10.26 1.58
C THR A 84 -4.24 11.09 0.53
N PHE A 85 -4.39 12.41 0.62
CA PHE A 85 -3.52 13.33 -0.10
C PHE A 85 -2.16 13.38 0.56
N ALA A 86 -2.08 13.83 1.81
CA ALA A 86 -0.85 13.93 2.55
C ALA A 86 -0.53 12.63 3.33
N HIS A 87 0.73 12.26 3.36
CA HIS A 87 1.19 11.06 4.09
C HIS A 87 0.96 11.19 5.61
N ARG A 88 1.17 12.37 6.15
CA ARG A 88 0.90 12.68 7.56
C ARG A 88 -0.52 12.34 8.01
N ASP A 89 -1.49 12.43 7.09
CA ASP A 89 -2.88 12.11 7.40
C ASP A 89 -3.05 10.59 7.63
N ALA A 90 -2.35 9.77 6.84
CA ALA A 90 -2.31 8.31 7.03
C ALA A 90 -1.59 7.93 8.33
N GLU A 91 -0.50 8.64 8.66
CA GLU A 91 0.22 8.47 9.93
C GLU A 91 -0.64 8.86 11.13
N GLU A 92 -1.39 9.96 11.02
CA GLU A 92 -2.32 10.39 12.07
C GLU A 92 -3.43 9.36 12.28
N PHE A 93 -4.01 8.81 11.21
CA PHE A 93 -4.93 7.68 11.29
C PHE A 93 -4.32 6.50 12.05
N ALA A 94 -3.12 6.08 11.66
CA ALA A 94 -2.43 4.95 12.28
C ALA A 94 -2.11 5.19 13.77
N ARG A 95 -1.85 6.43 14.14
CA ARG A 95 -1.54 6.82 15.53
C ARG A 95 -2.78 6.74 16.44
N TYR A 96 -3.96 7.11 15.95
CA TYR A 96 -5.15 7.28 16.79
C TYR A 96 -6.19 6.17 16.63
N ALA A 97 -6.11 5.36 15.58
CA ALA A 97 -6.94 4.16 15.44
C ALA A 97 -6.52 3.07 16.44
N THR A 98 -7.48 2.32 16.95
CA THR A 98 -7.26 1.16 17.82
C THR A 98 -7.26 -0.17 17.05
N CYS A 99 -7.54 -0.12 15.75
CA CYS A 99 -7.47 -1.25 14.84
C CYS A 99 -6.35 -1.01 13.79
N PRO A 100 -5.90 -2.07 13.07
CA PRO A 100 -4.90 -1.94 12.02
C PRO A 100 -5.31 -0.94 10.94
N VAL A 101 -4.34 -0.10 10.52
CA VAL A 101 -4.49 0.85 9.42
C VAL A 101 -3.57 0.46 8.27
N ILE A 102 -4.11 0.37 7.08
CA ILE A 102 -3.40 0.04 5.84
C ILE A 102 -3.34 1.30 4.98
N ASN A 103 -2.13 1.74 4.63
CA ASN A 103 -1.95 2.81 3.65
C ASN A 103 -2.22 2.27 2.23
N GLY A 104 -3.37 2.63 1.66
CA GLY A 104 -3.75 2.31 0.29
C GLY A 104 -3.06 3.18 -0.76
N LEU A 105 -2.64 4.39 -0.39
CA LEU A 105 -1.77 5.35 -1.09
C LEU A 105 -1.76 6.69 -0.36
N SER A 106 -0.61 7.33 -0.34
CA SER A 106 -0.44 8.75 0.01
C SER A 106 0.47 9.44 -1.02
N ASP A 107 0.77 10.73 -0.84
CA ASP A 107 1.74 11.45 -1.69
C ASP A 107 3.18 10.91 -1.55
N TRP A 108 3.52 10.34 -0.39
CA TRP A 108 4.85 9.80 -0.10
C TRP A 108 5.01 8.30 -0.37
N ALA A 109 3.96 7.48 -0.13
CA ALA A 109 4.08 6.03 -0.17
C ALA A 109 2.91 5.34 -0.88
N HIS A 110 3.22 4.22 -1.56
CA HIS A 110 2.26 3.30 -2.15
C HIS A 110 2.64 1.84 -1.86
N PRO A 111 2.58 1.40 -0.59
CA PRO A 111 3.09 0.10 -0.16
C PRO A 111 2.39 -1.08 -0.85
N CYS A 112 1.11 -0.96 -1.14
CA CYS A 112 0.36 -2.00 -1.86
C CYS A 112 0.89 -2.22 -3.28
N GLN A 113 1.31 -1.14 -3.97
CA GLN A 113 1.93 -1.25 -5.29
C GLN A 113 3.30 -1.92 -5.21
N ALA A 114 4.14 -1.50 -4.27
CA ALA A 114 5.45 -2.13 -4.08
C ALA A 114 5.34 -3.63 -3.79
N LEU A 115 4.35 -4.05 -2.98
CA LEU A 115 4.09 -5.47 -2.73
C LEU A 115 3.64 -6.20 -4.01
N ALA A 116 2.83 -5.56 -4.85
CA ALA A 116 2.39 -6.13 -6.13
C ALA A 116 3.57 -6.26 -7.11
N ASP A 117 4.45 -5.26 -7.18
CA ASP A 117 5.65 -5.28 -8.02
C ASP A 117 6.60 -6.39 -7.59
N LEU A 118 6.90 -6.50 -6.29
CA LEU A 118 7.72 -7.57 -5.73
C LEU A 118 7.12 -8.95 -5.98
N PHE A 119 5.80 -9.09 -5.87
CA PHE A 119 5.12 -10.34 -6.16
C PHE A 119 5.22 -10.70 -7.64
N THR A 120 5.06 -9.73 -8.54
CA THR A 120 5.24 -9.91 -9.99
C THR A 120 6.65 -10.34 -10.32
N ILE A 121 7.66 -9.70 -9.71
CA ILE A 121 9.07 -10.08 -9.86
C ILE A 121 9.29 -11.53 -9.38
N GLN A 122 8.75 -11.89 -8.23
CA GLN A 122 8.84 -13.25 -7.69
C GLN A 122 8.19 -14.27 -8.64
N GLN A 123 7.03 -13.96 -9.22
CA GLN A 123 6.36 -14.83 -10.17
C GLN A 123 7.17 -15.01 -11.47
N ALA A 124 7.75 -13.92 -11.98
CA ALA A 124 8.49 -13.93 -13.23
C ALA A 124 9.85 -14.65 -13.12
N PHE A 125 10.57 -14.47 -11.99
CA PHE A 125 11.93 -14.98 -11.81
C PHE A 125 12.03 -16.17 -10.83
N GLY A 126 10.91 -16.58 -10.20
CA GLY A 126 10.87 -17.63 -9.17
C GLY A 126 11.58 -17.26 -7.85
N ARG A 127 12.17 -16.08 -7.78
CA ARG A 127 12.94 -15.58 -6.64
C ARG A 127 12.96 -14.07 -6.59
N LEU A 128 13.27 -13.50 -5.42
CA LEU A 128 13.60 -12.08 -5.27
C LEU A 128 15.11 -11.87 -5.07
N HIS A 129 15.75 -12.80 -4.37
CA HIS A 129 17.17 -12.70 -4.04
C HIS A 129 18.04 -12.61 -5.30
N GLY A 130 18.90 -11.59 -5.36
CA GLY A 130 19.84 -11.37 -6.44
C GLY A 130 19.22 -10.85 -7.76
N VAL A 131 17.91 -10.53 -7.77
CA VAL A 131 17.29 -9.87 -8.93
C VAL A 131 17.73 -8.41 -8.95
N ARG A 132 18.10 -7.94 -10.14
CA ARG A 132 18.44 -6.52 -10.38
C ARG A 132 17.24 -5.84 -11.02
N VAL A 133 16.73 -4.81 -10.36
CA VAL A 133 15.62 -4.00 -10.84
C VAL A 133 16.16 -2.63 -11.27
N GLY A 134 15.83 -2.19 -12.46
CA GLY A 134 16.10 -0.83 -12.93
C GLY A 134 14.82 0.00 -12.86
N TYR A 135 14.92 1.22 -12.35
CA TYR A 135 13.84 2.21 -12.40
C TYR A 135 14.30 3.41 -13.22
N VAL A 136 13.48 3.80 -14.19
CA VAL A 136 13.69 4.97 -15.04
C VAL A 136 12.44 5.82 -14.96
N GLY A 137 12.56 7.05 -14.49
CA GLY A 137 11.45 7.98 -14.31
C GLY A 137 11.64 8.90 -13.13
N ASP A 138 10.64 9.75 -12.87
CA ASP A 138 10.64 10.70 -11.77
C ASP A 138 10.50 10.02 -10.41
N GLY A 139 11.14 10.59 -9.37
CA GLY A 139 10.95 10.19 -7.99
C GLY A 139 9.50 10.43 -7.54
N ASN A 140 8.82 9.37 -7.08
CA ASN A 140 7.44 9.45 -6.63
C ASN A 140 7.15 8.43 -5.50
N ASN A 141 5.93 8.45 -5.00
CA ASN A 141 5.46 7.58 -3.93
C ASN A 141 5.59 6.07 -4.23
N VAL A 142 5.50 5.66 -5.51
CA VAL A 142 5.71 4.26 -5.91
C VAL A 142 7.17 3.89 -5.77
N LEU A 143 8.08 4.77 -6.23
CA LEU A 143 9.52 4.55 -6.11
C LEU A 143 9.96 4.48 -4.65
N HIS A 144 9.47 5.38 -3.79
CA HIS A 144 9.79 5.35 -2.35
C HIS A 144 9.44 3.98 -1.74
N SER A 145 8.23 3.51 -1.97
CA SER A 145 7.80 2.21 -1.45
C SER A 145 8.51 1.02 -2.11
N LEU A 146 8.87 1.12 -3.39
CA LEU A 146 9.63 0.09 -4.07
C LEU A 146 11.05 -0.02 -3.50
N LEU A 147 11.70 1.11 -3.21
CA LEU A 147 13.01 1.16 -2.52
C LEU A 147 12.95 0.44 -1.17
N GLU A 148 11.98 0.80 -0.33
CA GLU A 148 11.74 0.16 0.97
C GLU A 148 11.49 -1.34 0.79
N GLY A 149 10.62 -1.71 -0.14
CA GLY A 149 10.30 -3.11 -0.44
C GLY A 149 11.52 -3.91 -0.88
N CYS A 150 12.41 -3.33 -1.70
CA CYS A 150 13.65 -3.96 -2.14
C CYS A 150 14.63 -4.19 -0.96
N VAL A 151 14.71 -3.26 -0.03
CA VAL A 151 15.51 -3.40 1.21
C VAL A 151 14.94 -4.51 2.09
N PHE A 152 13.64 -4.52 2.34
CA PHE A 152 12.97 -5.56 3.15
C PHE A 152 13.05 -6.96 2.54
N ALA A 153 13.04 -7.05 1.21
CA ALA A 153 13.17 -8.34 0.52
C ALA A 153 14.60 -8.92 0.56
N HIS A 154 15.53 -8.28 1.30
CA HIS A 154 16.93 -8.66 1.43
C HIS A 154 17.59 -9.07 0.11
N ARG A 155 18.24 -8.08 -0.58
CA ARG A 155 19.11 -8.28 -1.74
C ARG A 155 18.45 -8.21 -3.14
N ILE A 156 17.43 -7.37 -3.30
CA ILE A 156 17.09 -6.85 -4.62
C ILE A 156 17.98 -5.62 -4.86
N PHE A 157 18.73 -5.62 -5.96
CA PHE A 157 19.50 -4.45 -6.36
C PHE A 157 18.60 -3.54 -7.19
N LEU A 158 18.27 -2.37 -6.68
CA LEU A 158 17.56 -1.35 -7.43
C LEU A 158 18.57 -0.35 -8.00
N ARG A 159 18.56 -0.18 -9.31
CA ARG A 159 19.32 0.87 -9.99
C ARG A 159 18.36 1.95 -10.46
N LEU A 160 18.53 3.16 -9.96
CA LEU A 160 17.77 4.32 -10.38
C LEU A 160 18.48 5.02 -11.54
N ARG A 161 17.72 5.42 -12.55
CA ARG A 161 18.17 6.31 -13.61
C ARG A 161 17.11 7.38 -13.80
N GLU A 162 17.46 8.64 -13.51
CA GLU A 162 16.64 9.76 -13.93
C GLU A 162 16.94 10.07 -15.40
N GLU A 163 15.93 10.09 -16.24
CA GLU A 163 15.98 10.76 -17.52
C GLU A 163 15.65 12.25 -17.30
N CYS A 164 16.56 12.98 -16.66
CA CYS A 164 16.54 14.43 -16.67
C CYS A 164 17.42 14.93 -17.81
N LYS A 165 16.87 15.04 -19.01
CA LYS A 165 17.57 15.71 -20.11
C LYS A 165 17.69 17.23 -19.91
N ASP A 166 16.97 17.82 -18.93
CA ASP A 166 16.91 19.29 -18.80
C ASP A 166 17.34 19.89 -17.46
N LYS A 167 17.74 19.11 -16.47
CA LYS A 167 18.20 19.65 -15.16
C LYS A 167 19.36 18.85 -14.56
N GLY A 168 20.45 18.74 -15.22
CA GLY A 168 21.81 18.56 -14.73
C GLY A 168 22.11 17.86 -13.39
N LEU A 169 21.32 16.91 -12.92
CA LEU A 169 21.56 16.17 -11.68
C LEU A 169 21.55 14.67 -11.93
N PRO A 170 22.71 14.02 -11.92
CA PRO A 170 22.75 12.56 -11.92
C PRO A 170 22.55 12.06 -10.48
N MET A 171 21.39 11.47 -10.18
CA MET A 171 21.26 10.65 -8.99
C MET A 171 21.39 9.18 -9.36
N ALA A 172 22.57 8.65 -9.18
CA ALA A 172 22.78 7.21 -9.12
C ALA A 172 22.78 6.79 -7.64
N VAL A 173 21.74 6.12 -7.18
CA VAL A 173 21.82 5.43 -5.90
C VAL A 173 22.42 4.04 -6.19
N GLU A 174 23.72 3.96 -6.12
CA GLU A 174 24.43 2.69 -6.05
C GLU A 174 24.46 2.23 -4.58
N ASN A 175 23.79 1.11 -4.32
CA ASN A 175 24.13 0.23 -3.20
C ASN A 175 23.69 0.57 -1.77
N CYS A 176 22.51 0.15 -1.37
CA CYS A 176 22.20 -0.09 0.05
C CYS A 176 22.48 -1.54 0.51
N ALA A 177 23.48 -2.21 -0.03
CA ALA A 177 23.81 -3.58 0.39
C ALA A 177 25.32 -3.83 0.43
N LYS A 178 26.03 -3.03 1.24
CA LYS A 178 27.30 -3.44 1.82
C LYS A 178 27.20 -3.24 3.34
N ARG A 179 26.68 -4.25 4.00
CA ARG A 179 27.09 -4.71 5.34
C ARG A 179 26.50 -6.09 5.58
#